data_b37010df0af0b8b4e0c6e2f8e6148932
#
_entry.id   b37010df0af0b8b4e0c6e2f8e6148932
#
_cell.length_a   1.000
_cell.length_b   1.000
_cell.length_c   1.000
_cell.angle_alpha   90.00
_cell.angle_beta   90.00
_cell.angle_gamma   90.00
#
_symmetry.space_group_name_H-M   'P 1'
#
loop_
_entity.id
_entity.type
_entity.pdbx_description
1 polymer ?
#
loop_
_entity_poly.entity_id
_entity_poly.type
_entity_poly.pdbx_seq_one_letter_code
_entity_poly.pdbx_strand_id
1 'polypeptide(L)' 'MKTNSQTAKIMEQPSPFTPGVTKSMVREHAYRLYRDKLPDHPLTLKNWVLAEKDLVATMEAEREGFAV' A
#
# COMPACT_ATOMS: atom_id res chain seq x y z
N MET A 1 0.49 8.81 -26.26
CA MET A 1 -0.32 9.00 -25.60
C MET A 1 -1.03 7.90 -25.13
N LYS A 2 -1.50 7.03 -25.74
CA LYS A 2 -2.11 5.96 -25.25
C LYS A 2 -1.28 5.26 -24.33
N THR A 3 -0.06 5.19 -24.47
CA THR A 3 0.77 4.48 -23.57
C THR A 3 0.63 5.03 -22.23
N ASN A 4 0.28 6.26 -22.15
CA ASN A 4 0.13 6.87 -20.90
C ASN A 4 -0.92 6.27 -20.08
N SER A 5 -2.00 5.88 -20.65
CA SER A 5 -3.06 5.36 -19.88
C SER A 5 -2.67 4.08 -19.24
N GLN A 6 -1.88 3.28 -19.89
CA GLN A 6 -1.47 2.07 -19.28
C GLN A 6 -0.58 2.35 -18.12
N THR A 7 0.34 3.24 -18.30
CA THR A 7 1.25 3.58 -17.26
C THR A 7 0.51 4.08 -16.06
N ALA A 8 -0.46 4.92 -16.27
CA ALA A 8 -1.21 5.47 -15.18
C ALA A 8 -1.92 4.39 -14.40
N LYS A 9 -2.43 3.41 -15.08
CA LYS A 9 -3.14 2.38 -14.42
C LYS A 9 -2.28 1.60 -13.50
N ILE A 10 -1.08 1.28 -13.89
CA ILE A 10 -0.29 0.44 -13.06
C ILE A 10 0.45 1.19 -12.01
N MET A 11 0.78 2.43 -12.28
CA MET A 11 1.63 3.08 -11.36
C MET A 11 0.98 3.92 -10.33
N GLU A 12 -0.22 4.29 -10.52
CA GLU A 12 -0.81 5.26 -9.64
C GLU A 12 -1.24 4.70 -8.31
N GLN A 13 -0.73 5.26 -7.23
CA GLN A 13 -1.12 4.84 -5.91
C GLN A 13 -2.40 5.56 -5.51
N PRO A 14 -3.43 4.86 -5.06
CA PRO A 14 -4.67 5.51 -4.65
C PRO A 14 -4.49 6.20 -3.31
N SER A 15 -5.38 7.13 -3.01
CA SER A 15 -5.39 7.76 -1.71
C SER A 15 -5.89 6.76 -0.67
N PRO A 16 -5.34 6.82 0.54
CA PRO A 16 -5.79 5.89 1.57
C PRO A 16 -7.24 6.17 1.96
N PHE A 17 -7.90 5.12 2.38
CA PHE A 17 -9.28 5.21 2.83
C PHE A 17 -9.38 5.42 4.32
N THR A 18 -8.35 5.11 5.07
CA THR A 18 -8.38 5.14 6.53
C THR A 18 -7.93 6.50 7.04
N PRO A 19 -8.71 7.15 7.90
CA PRO A 19 -8.27 8.43 8.46
C PRO A 19 -6.98 8.26 9.23
N GLY A 20 -6.08 9.22 9.08
CA GLY A 20 -4.80 9.17 9.76
C GLY A 20 -3.72 8.39 9.05
N VAL A 21 -4.07 7.72 7.97
CA VAL A 21 -3.10 6.97 7.17
C VAL A 21 -2.75 7.78 5.94
N THR A 22 -1.47 7.96 5.68
CA THR A 22 -1.03 8.75 4.54
C THR A 22 -0.53 7.85 3.41
N LYS A 23 -0.41 8.44 2.24
CA LYS A 23 0.10 7.71 1.09
C LYS A 23 1.50 7.19 1.35
N SER A 24 2.32 8.00 2.01
CA SER A 24 3.69 7.58 2.32
C SER A 24 3.72 6.35 3.20
N MET A 25 2.83 6.32 4.17
CA MET A 25 2.77 5.20 5.09
C MET A 25 2.41 3.92 4.35
N VAL A 26 1.41 4.02 3.47
CA VAL A 26 1.00 2.85 2.71
C VAL A 26 2.10 2.42 1.76
N ARG A 27 2.78 3.38 1.14
CA ARG A 27 3.83 3.06 0.19
C ARG A 27 4.97 2.30 0.87
N GLU A 28 5.42 2.77 2.01
CA GLU A 28 6.48 2.10 2.71
C GLU A 28 6.08 0.69 3.10
N HIS A 29 4.85 0.56 3.58
CA HIS A 29 4.38 -0.73 4.02
C HIS A 29 4.23 -1.68 2.84
N ALA A 30 3.72 -1.18 1.72
CA ALA A 30 3.55 -1.99 0.54
C ALA A 30 4.90 -2.47 0.01
N TYR A 31 5.90 -1.62 0.05
CA TYR A 31 7.22 -2.01 -0.43
C TYR A 31 7.82 -3.11 0.44
N ARG A 32 7.51 -3.12 1.72
CA ARG A 32 7.98 -4.20 2.58
C ARG A 32 7.24 -5.49 2.29
N LEU A 33 5.94 -5.40 2.10
CA LEU A 33 5.14 -6.58 1.83
C LEU A 33 5.47 -7.23 0.51
N TYR A 34 5.69 -6.40 -0.51
CA TYR A 34 5.84 -6.92 -1.86
C TYR A 34 7.24 -6.77 -2.42
N ARG A 35 8.23 -6.64 -1.57
CA ARG A 35 9.57 -6.39 -2.05
C ARG A 35 10.05 -7.45 -3.02
N ASP A 36 9.65 -8.67 -2.85
CA ASP A 36 10.08 -9.73 -3.75
C ASP A 36 9.43 -9.62 -5.11
N LYS A 37 8.28 -8.99 -5.18
CA LYS A 37 7.59 -8.84 -6.45
C LYS A 37 7.94 -7.58 -7.19
N LEU A 38 8.35 -6.56 -6.47
CA LEU A 38 8.57 -5.26 -7.06
C LEU A 38 9.50 -5.23 -8.26
N PRO A 39 10.59 -5.98 -8.25
CA PRO A 39 11.49 -5.93 -9.40
C PRO A 39 10.83 -6.40 -10.69
N ASP A 40 9.87 -7.32 -10.58
CA ASP A 40 9.25 -7.90 -11.74
C ASP A 40 7.89 -7.34 -12.07
N HIS A 41 7.17 -6.90 -11.04
CA HIS A 41 5.78 -6.48 -11.23
C HIS A 41 5.47 -5.21 -10.50
N PRO A 42 4.87 -4.25 -11.18
CA PRO A 42 4.42 -3.05 -10.47
C PRO A 42 3.22 -3.42 -9.60
N LEU A 43 2.99 -2.63 -8.58
CA LEU A 43 1.88 -2.87 -7.70
C LEU A 43 0.58 -2.45 -8.38
N THR A 44 -0.45 -3.28 -8.20
CA THR A 44 -1.76 -2.99 -8.76
C THR A 44 -2.60 -2.30 -7.71
N LEU A 45 -3.77 -1.84 -8.12
CA LEU A 45 -4.69 -1.23 -7.18
C LEU A 45 -5.01 -2.19 -6.04
N LYS A 46 -5.20 -3.44 -6.37
CA LYS A 46 -5.49 -4.44 -5.36
C LYS A 46 -4.36 -4.54 -4.34
N ASN A 47 -3.13 -4.49 -4.82
CA ASN A 47 -1.98 -4.55 -3.93
C ASN A 47 -1.97 -3.35 -2.98
N TRP A 48 -2.29 -2.17 -3.50
CA TRP A 48 -2.31 -0.98 -2.65
C TRP A 48 -3.38 -1.07 -1.58
N VAL A 49 -4.56 -1.56 -1.95
CA VAL A 49 -5.64 -1.69 -1.00
C VAL A 49 -5.31 -2.71 0.08
N LEU A 50 -4.73 -3.83 -0.32
CA LEU A 50 -4.35 -4.84 0.64
C LEU A 50 -3.24 -4.34 1.56
N ALA A 51 -2.32 -3.55 1.02
CA ALA A 51 -1.25 -3.00 1.82
C ALA A 51 -1.80 -2.08 2.89
N GLU A 52 -2.78 -1.27 2.54
CA GLU A 52 -3.38 -0.38 3.52
C GLU A 52 -4.07 -1.17 4.62
N LYS A 53 -4.82 -2.20 4.26
CA LYS A 53 -5.49 -3.02 5.24
C LYS A 53 -4.50 -3.70 6.17
N ASP A 54 -3.42 -4.19 5.61
CA ASP A 54 -2.41 -4.85 6.42
C ASP A 54 -1.71 -3.85 7.35
N LEU A 55 -1.46 -2.65 6.84
CA LEU A 55 -0.85 -1.61 7.64
C LEU A 55 -1.73 -1.27 8.84
N VAL A 56 -3.02 -1.09 8.60
CA VAL A 56 -3.94 -0.74 9.66
C VAL A 56 -4.01 -1.86 10.70
N ALA A 57 -4.05 -3.09 10.24
CA ALA A 57 -4.08 -4.22 11.15
C ALA A 57 -2.82 -4.27 12.01
N THR A 58 -1.68 -3.97 11.40
CA THR A 58 -0.42 -3.95 12.13
C THR A 58 -0.42 -2.84 13.17
N MET A 59 -0.91 -1.68 12.81
CA MET A 59 -0.96 -0.57 13.74
C MET A 59 -1.85 -0.88 14.93
N GLU A 60 -2.97 -1.53 14.65
CA GLU A 60 -3.89 -1.88 15.72
C GLU A 60 -3.31 -2.94 16.62
N ALA A 61 -2.61 -3.90 16.03
CA ALA A 61 -1.99 -4.94 16.84
C ALA A 61 -0.91 -4.37 17.73
N GLU A 62 -0.16 -3.42 17.22
CA GLU A 62 0.89 -2.81 18.03
C GLU A 62 0.30 -2.01 19.17
N ARG A 63 -0.80 -1.34 18.90
CA ARG A 63 -1.45 -0.56 19.93
C ARG A 63 -1.97 -1.46 21.03
N GLU A 64 -2.57 -2.57 20.66
CA GLU A 64 -3.08 -3.51 21.64
C GLU A 64 -1.97 -4.18 22.40
N GLY A 65 -0.88 -4.44 21.73
CA GLY A 65 0.27 -5.04 22.39
C GLY A 65 0.79 -4.17 23.51
N PHE A 66 0.75 -2.88 23.32
CA PHE A 66 1.21 -1.98 24.33
C PHE A 66 0.22 -1.92 25.49
N ALA A 67 -1.03 -2.14 25.22
CA ALA A 67 -2.02 -2.07 26.26
C ALA A 67 -1.90 -3.24 27.22
N VAL A 68 -1.29 -4.27 26.78
CA VAL A 68 -1.08 -5.41 27.62
C VAL A 68 0.08 -5.19 28.55
#